data_ea65c23c63f69fa36db787051ca868a1
#
_entry.id   ea65c23c63f69fa36db787051ca868a1
#
_cell.length_a   1.000
_cell.length_b   1.000
_cell.length_c   1.000
_cell.angle_alpha   90.00
_cell.angle_beta   90.00
_cell.angle_gamma   90.00
#
_symmetry.space_group_name_H-M   'P 1'
#
loop_
_entity.id
_entity.type
_entity.pdbx_description
1 polymer ?
#
loop_
_entity_poly.entity_id
_entity_poly.type
_entity_poly.pdbx_seq_one_letter_code
_entity_poly.pdbx_strand_id
1 'polypeptide(L)'
;NYVAPEHLELIVKEPALKNLIKTITTAGAIMIGNHTPTALGDFTAGPSHVLPTGRTGRFFSGLRMADFLRRTSIVRYDAKSVRSGNKVVEAFARMEKLDAHGRSVKIRTNPDALGL
;
A
#
# COMPACT_ATOMS: atom_id res chain seq x y z
N ASN A 1 -16.78 10.18 -4.17
CA ASN A 1 -15.45 9.95 -3.56
C ASN A 1 -15.18 10.87 -2.35
N TYR A 2 -15.66 12.10 -2.37
CA TYR A 2 -15.45 13.03 -1.23
C TYR A 2 -16.09 12.51 0.08
N VAL A 3 -17.30 12.00 0.00
CA VAL A 3 -18.04 11.45 1.16
C VAL A 3 -17.35 10.21 1.71
N ALA A 4 -16.78 9.37 0.85
CA ALA A 4 -16.13 8.11 1.19
C ALA A 4 -16.99 7.27 2.16
N PRO A 5 -18.19 6.84 1.73
CA PRO A 5 -19.11 6.14 2.61
C PRO A 5 -18.56 4.77 2.98
N GLU A 6 -18.91 4.28 4.15
CA GLU A 6 -18.65 2.91 4.58
C GLU A 6 -19.35 1.91 3.65
N HIS A 7 -20.65 2.10 3.45
CA HIS A 7 -21.48 1.33 2.54
C HIS A 7 -22.07 2.25 1.46
N LEU A 8 -22.07 1.78 0.23
CA LEU A 8 -22.69 2.46 -0.90
C LEU A 8 -23.63 1.51 -1.64
N GLU A 9 -24.91 1.75 -1.57
CA GLU A 9 -25.88 1.06 -2.44
C GLU A 9 -26.00 1.81 -3.77
N LEU A 10 -25.72 1.11 -4.87
CA LEU A 10 -25.67 1.67 -6.21
C LEU A 10 -26.78 1.08 -7.09
N ILE A 11 -27.91 1.78 -7.15
CA ILE A 11 -29.10 1.36 -7.88
C ILE A 11 -29.25 2.23 -9.14
N VAL A 12 -28.62 1.83 -10.22
CA VAL A 12 -28.59 2.55 -11.50
C VAL A 12 -28.67 1.60 -12.68
N LYS A 13 -29.01 2.13 -13.86
CA LYS A 13 -29.05 1.35 -15.12
C LYS A 13 -27.61 1.00 -15.57
N GLU A 14 -27.47 -0.13 -16.28
CA GLU A 14 -26.19 -0.70 -16.72
C GLU A 14 -25.20 0.28 -17.39
N PRO A 15 -25.59 1.17 -18.33
CA PRO A 15 -24.61 2.09 -18.93
C PRO A 15 -23.93 3.01 -17.91
N ALA A 16 -24.69 3.49 -16.92
CA ALA A 16 -24.16 4.34 -15.85
C ALA A 16 -23.34 3.54 -14.85
N LEU A 17 -23.73 2.30 -14.55
CA LEU A 17 -23.06 1.42 -13.61
C LEU A 17 -21.60 1.21 -13.98
N LYS A 18 -21.30 0.87 -15.23
CA LYS A 18 -19.93 0.62 -15.72
C LYS A 18 -18.99 1.80 -15.48
N ASN A 19 -19.48 3.02 -15.64
CA ASN A 19 -18.70 4.22 -15.41
C ASN A 19 -18.53 4.51 -13.91
N LEU A 20 -19.60 4.37 -13.14
CA LEU A 20 -19.58 4.65 -11.70
C LEU A 20 -18.63 3.70 -10.95
N ILE A 21 -18.63 2.41 -11.24
CA ILE A 21 -17.70 1.44 -10.62
C ILE A 21 -16.23 1.81 -10.85
N LYS A 22 -15.91 2.36 -12.02
CA LYS A 22 -14.54 2.79 -12.34
C LYS A 22 -14.12 4.08 -11.65
N THR A 23 -15.09 4.95 -11.33
CA THR A 23 -14.83 6.29 -10.79
C THR A 23 -15.02 6.39 -9.28
N ILE A 24 -15.74 5.45 -8.67
CA ILE A 24 -15.89 5.37 -7.22
C ILE A 24 -14.73 4.57 -6.65
N THR A 25 -13.84 5.23 -5.95
CA THR A 25 -12.59 4.65 -5.46
C THR A 25 -12.45 4.66 -3.94
N THR A 26 -13.41 5.25 -3.22
CA THR A 26 -13.27 5.52 -1.78
C THR A 26 -14.42 4.97 -0.93
N ALA A 27 -15.37 4.26 -1.51
CA ALA A 27 -16.38 3.54 -0.74
C ALA A 27 -15.76 2.31 -0.06
N GLY A 28 -16.14 2.03 1.17
CA GLY A 28 -15.69 0.85 1.90
C GLY A 28 -16.21 -0.45 1.25
N ALA A 29 -17.49 -0.47 0.89
CA ALA A 29 -18.11 -1.51 0.09
C ALA A 29 -19.14 -0.91 -0.88
N ILE A 30 -19.34 -1.54 -2.03
CA ILE A 30 -20.33 -1.13 -3.02
C ILE A 30 -21.29 -2.29 -3.26
N MET A 31 -22.57 -2.10 -2.91
CA MET A 31 -23.67 -3.01 -3.16
C MET A 31 -24.37 -2.59 -4.45
N ILE A 32 -24.51 -3.52 -5.40
CA ILE A 32 -24.98 -3.19 -6.75
C ILE A 32 -26.35 -3.82 -7.00
N GLY A 33 -27.29 -2.97 -7.40
CA GLY A 33 -28.61 -3.36 -7.88
C GLY A 33 -29.63 -3.57 -6.75
N ASN A 34 -30.88 -3.81 -7.17
CA ASN A 34 -32.05 -3.87 -6.28
C ASN A 34 -32.06 -5.06 -5.31
N HIS A 35 -31.24 -6.08 -5.57
CA HIS A 35 -31.23 -7.32 -4.83
C HIS A 35 -30.00 -7.49 -3.92
N THR A 36 -29.23 -6.41 -3.73
CA THR A 36 -27.98 -6.45 -2.96
C THR A 36 -28.02 -5.43 -1.81
N PRO A 37 -28.87 -5.64 -0.79
CA PRO A 37 -28.85 -4.78 0.39
C PRO A 37 -27.57 -4.94 1.18
N THR A 38 -27.18 -3.92 1.93
CA THR A 38 -25.99 -3.88 2.80
C THR A 38 -25.86 -5.12 3.70
N ALA A 39 -26.98 -5.60 4.25
CA ALA A 39 -26.97 -6.78 5.14
C ALA A 39 -26.44 -8.07 4.48
N LEU A 40 -26.61 -8.23 3.16
CA LEU A 40 -25.98 -9.37 2.47
C LEU A 40 -24.46 -9.23 2.40
N GLY A 41 -23.96 -8.03 2.24
CA GLY A 41 -22.52 -7.75 2.32
C GLY A 41 -21.94 -8.09 3.69
N ASP A 42 -22.65 -7.76 4.76
CA ASP A 42 -22.20 -7.95 6.13
C ASP A 42 -22.19 -9.42 6.56
N PHE A 43 -23.14 -10.23 6.08
CA PHE A 43 -23.37 -11.56 6.68
C PHE A 43 -23.13 -12.75 5.74
N THR A 44 -23.34 -12.62 4.43
CA THR A 44 -23.39 -13.79 3.54
C THR A 44 -22.52 -13.69 2.29
N ALA A 45 -22.14 -12.50 1.86
CA ALA A 45 -21.43 -12.31 0.59
C ALA A 45 -19.93 -12.70 0.64
N GLY A 46 -19.36 -12.85 1.84
CA GLY A 46 -17.98 -13.29 2.04
C GLY A 46 -16.96 -12.20 2.37
N PRO A 47 -17.02 -10.97 1.85
CA PRO A 47 -16.15 -9.88 2.31
C PRO A 47 -16.31 -9.61 3.81
N SER A 48 -15.29 -9.03 4.44
CA SER A 48 -15.40 -8.59 5.81
C SER A 48 -16.42 -7.45 5.95
N HIS A 49 -17.25 -7.50 7.00
CA HIS A 49 -18.13 -6.40 7.38
C HIS A 49 -17.39 -5.26 8.10
N VAL A 50 -16.13 -5.48 8.49
CA VAL A 50 -15.27 -4.44 9.09
C VAL A 50 -14.73 -3.56 7.98
N LEU A 51 -15.35 -2.42 7.79
CA LEU A 51 -15.10 -1.48 6.71
C LEU A 51 -14.56 -0.14 7.25
N PRO A 52 -13.87 0.65 6.42
CA PRO A 52 -13.40 1.97 6.83
C PRO A 52 -14.57 2.92 7.05
N THR A 53 -14.61 3.57 8.22
CA THR A 53 -15.62 4.55 8.62
C THR A 53 -15.06 5.98 8.64
N GLY A 54 -15.90 6.98 8.87
CA GLY A 54 -15.45 8.37 9.05
C GLY A 54 -14.61 8.91 7.89
N ARG A 55 -14.92 8.54 6.66
CA ARG A 55 -14.22 8.93 5.44
C ARG A 55 -12.80 8.33 5.29
N THR A 56 -12.43 7.39 6.12
CA THR A 56 -11.10 6.75 6.04
C THR A 56 -10.95 5.81 4.83
N GLY A 57 -12.05 5.47 4.14
CA GLY A 57 -12.03 4.73 2.86
C GLY A 57 -11.18 5.39 1.76
N ARG A 58 -10.79 6.66 1.93
CA ARG A 58 -9.81 7.34 1.07
C ARG A 58 -8.38 6.84 1.24
N PHE A 59 -8.09 6.14 2.34
CA PHE A 59 -6.75 5.72 2.72
C PHE A 59 -6.67 4.23 3.05
N PHE A 60 -7.78 3.63 3.47
CA PHE A 60 -7.85 2.25 3.94
C PHE A 60 -8.94 1.47 3.20
N SER A 61 -8.77 0.17 3.14
CA SER A 61 -9.75 -0.80 2.67
C SER A 61 -10.46 -1.50 3.84
N GLY A 62 -11.51 -2.27 3.57
CA GLY A 62 -12.05 -3.20 4.53
C GLY A 62 -11.02 -4.24 4.96
N LEU A 63 -11.26 -4.85 6.12
CA LEU A 63 -10.37 -5.86 6.70
C LEU A 63 -10.21 -7.07 5.79
N ARG A 64 -8.97 -7.52 5.60
CA ARG A 64 -8.60 -8.63 4.72
C ARG A 64 -7.51 -9.49 5.36
N MET A 65 -7.29 -10.68 4.83
CA MET A 65 -6.26 -11.60 5.33
C MET A 65 -4.86 -10.97 5.39
N ALA A 66 -4.54 -10.09 4.45
CA ALA A 66 -3.24 -9.41 4.41
C ALA A 66 -2.98 -8.54 5.66
N ASP A 67 -4.02 -8.06 6.33
CA ASP A 67 -3.89 -7.22 7.53
C ASP A 67 -3.43 -8.03 8.76
N PHE A 68 -3.55 -9.36 8.70
CA PHE A 68 -3.03 -10.29 9.70
C PHE A 68 -1.65 -10.86 9.35
N LEU A 69 -1.10 -10.49 8.20
CA LEU A 69 0.20 -10.94 7.73
C LEU A 69 1.24 -9.86 7.93
N ARG A 70 2.40 -10.28 8.44
CA ARG A 70 3.53 -9.39 8.56
C ARG A 70 4.48 -9.57 7.38
N ARG A 71 4.80 -8.49 6.71
CA ARG A 71 5.80 -8.47 5.64
C ARG A 71 7.17 -8.08 6.19
N THR A 72 8.18 -8.87 5.88
CA THR A 72 9.59 -8.56 6.17
C THR A 72 10.39 -8.58 4.88
N SER A 73 11.13 -7.52 4.61
CA SER A 73 12.05 -7.49 3.48
C SER A 73 13.39 -8.09 3.90
N ILE A 74 13.86 -9.08 3.14
CA ILE A 74 15.19 -9.69 3.30
C ILE A 74 16.04 -9.21 2.14
N VAL A 75 17.14 -8.51 2.46
CA VAL A 75 18.03 -7.94 1.47
C VAL A 75 19.45 -8.51 1.67
N ARG A 76 20.01 -9.06 0.61
CA ARG A 76 21.40 -9.58 0.59
C ARG A 76 22.12 -9.05 -0.63
N TYR A 77 23.26 -8.41 -0.39
CA TYR A 77 24.19 -7.95 -1.43
C TYR A 77 25.47 -8.74 -1.39
N ASP A 78 26.07 -9.02 -2.55
CA ASP A 78 27.45 -9.44 -2.66
C ASP A 78 28.38 -8.23 -2.84
N ALA A 79 29.69 -8.47 -2.77
CA ALA A 79 30.70 -7.41 -2.88
C ALA A 79 30.64 -6.64 -4.22
N LYS A 80 30.26 -7.30 -5.32
CA LYS A 80 30.11 -6.67 -6.64
C LYS A 80 28.93 -5.71 -6.65
N SER A 81 27.79 -6.15 -6.13
CA SER A 81 26.55 -5.36 -6.05
C SER A 81 26.72 -4.14 -5.11
N VAL A 82 27.41 -4.30 -3.98
CA VAL A 82 27.72 -3.18 -3.08
C VAL A 82 28.57 -2.13 -3.81
N ARG A 83 29.63 -2.54 -4.51
CA ARG A 83 30.47 -1.61 -5.29
C ARG A 83 29.67 -0.87 -6.37
N SER A 84 28.80 -1.58 -7.05
CA SER A 84 27.93 -0.99 -8.09
C SER A 84 26.97 0.05 -7.53
N GLY A 85 26.40 -0.21 -6.34
CA GLY A 85 25.45 0.70 -5.68
C GLY A 85 26.07 1.89 -4.94
N ASN A 86 27.38 1.86 -4.66
CA ASN A 86 28.03 2.84 -3.80
C ASN A 86 27.84 4.30 -4.25
N LYS A 87 27.99 4.58 -5.55
CA LYS A 87 27.86 5.95 -6.09
C LYS A 87 26.47 6.53 -5.85
N VAL A 88 25.45 5.69 -5.98
CA VAL A 88 24.04 6.09 -5.77
C VAL A 88 23.81 6.41 -4.30
N VAL A 89 24.26 5.53 -3.39
CA VAL A 89 24.13 5.74 -1.95
C VAL A 89 24.88 7.00 -1.51
N GLU A 90 26.09 7.23 -2.01
CA GLU A 90 26.86 8.45 -1.70
C GLU A 90 26.15 9.72 -2.18
N ALA A 91 25.53 9.69 -3.36
CA ALA A 91 24.76 10.83 -3.87
C ALA A 91 23.57 11.15 -2.97
N PHE A 92 22.75 10.16 -2.64
CA PHE A 92 21.61 10.34 -1.73
C PHE A 92 22.05 10.76 -0.33
N ALA A 93 23.11 10.14 0.22
CA ALA A 93 23.63 10.51 1.53
C ALA A 93 24.05 11.99 1.60
N ARG A 94 24.66 12.52 0.53
CA ARG A 94 24.98 13.96 0.44
C ARG A 94 23.75 14.83 0.36
N MET A 95 22.78 14.45 -0.47
CA MET A 95 21.54 15.23 -0.66
C MET A 95 20.74 15.32 0.65
N GLU A 96 20.67 14.21 1.38
CA GLU A 96 19.89 14.10 2.62
C GLU A 96 20.70 14.44 3.88
N LYS A 97 21.99 14.75 3.76
CA LYS A 97 22.94 15.02 4.86
C LYS A 97 23.06 13.83 5.82
N LEU A 98 23.04 12.60 5.28
CA LEU A 98 23.14 11.34 6.02
C LEU A 98 24.55 10.72 5.88
N ASP A 99 25.57 11.38 6.40
CA ASP A 99 26.97 10.99 6.26
C ASP A 99 27.27 9.55 6.70
N ALA A 100 26.63 9.09 7.77
CA ALA A 100 26.79 7.74 8.27
C ALA A 100 26.31 6.68 7.25
N HIS A 101 25.27 6.96 6.49
CA HIS A 101 24.78 6.07 5.43
C HIS A 101 25.80 5.93 4.30
N GLY A 102 26.35 7.05 3.83
CA GLY A 102 27.42 7.04 2.83
C GLY A 102 28.65 6.27 3.31
N ARG A 103 29.13 6.54 4.51
CA ARG A 103 30.27 5.83 5.13
C ARG A 103 30.02 4.33 5.28
N SER A 104 28.83 3.91 5.64
CA SER A 104 28.51 2.51 5.85
C SER A 104 28.69 1.65 4.59
N VAL A 105 28.41 2.20 3.40
CA VAL A 105 28.65 1.49 2.14
C VAL A 105 30.11 1.61 1.70
N LYS A 106 30.71 2.78 1.83
CA LYS A 106 32.12 3.01 1.50
C LYS A 106 33.05 2.06 2.22
N ILE A 107 32.85 1.85 3.50
CA ILE A 107 33.62 0.89 4.30
C ILE A 107 33.54 -0.54 3.74
N ARG A 108 32.37 -0.96 3.26
CA ARG A 108 32.15 -2.29 2.68
C ARG A 108 32.71 -2.46 1.27
N THR A 109 32.99 -1.36 0.59
CA THR A 109 33.63 -1.37 -0.74
C THR A 109 35.16 -1.27 -0.67
N ASN A 110 35.70 -0.81 0.45
CA ASN A 110 37.12 -0.72 0.71
C ASN A 110 37.43 -1.33 2.09
N PRO A 111 37.78 -2.63 2.16
CA PRO A 111 38.11 -3.32 3.42
C PRO A 111 39.25 -2.65 4.21
N ASP A 112 40.22 -2.06 3.52
CA ASP A 112 41.36 -1.38 4.15
C ASP A 112 40.93 -0.14 4.94
N ALA A 113 39.76 0.40 4.67
CA ALA A 113 39.20 1.53 5.41
C ALA A 113 38.69 1.15 6.82
N LEU A 114 38.62 -0.15 7.12
CA LEU A 114 38.20 -0.65 8.43
C LEU A 114 39.37 -0.77 9.44
N GLY A 115 40.61 -0.75 8.97
CA GLY A 115 41.79 -0.96 9.84
C GLY A 115 41.83 -2.36 10.52
N LEU A 116 41.15 -3.38 9.90
CA LEU A 116 41.08 -4.77 10.34
C LEU A 116 42.09 -5.62 9.57
#